data_9632e9bf6d8145f3b368d88274fc5a16
#
_entry.id   9632e9bf6d8145f3b368d88274fc5a16
#
_cell.length_a   1.000
_cell.length_b   1.000
_cell.length_c   1.000
_cell.angle_alpha   90.00
_cell.angle_beta   90.00
_cell.angle_gamma   90.00
#
_symmetry.space_group_name_H-M   'P 1'
#
loop_
_entity.id
_entity.type
_entity.pdbx_description
1 polymer ?
#
loop_
_entity_poly.entity_id
_entity_poly.type
_entity_poly.pdbx_seq_one_letter_code
_entity_poly.pdbx_strand_id
1 'polypeptide(L)'
;MDRPLRWYDYITINVYWFALTTRSQTISPLILPLLVQQFVGEQAKGAALGNIRLWALMTAVLVQAFMGMLSDRSTHRWGRRRPFILIGSLGELLVFALLGFVAGMQGSAGYTALFAIYVFSMFSSNIAHAATQGLIPDLVPEEKRGLFSGVKALLELPVPVIFVSFVMGRLVSQGQLWTALIILMAVMVICTVLAMLVPEKRLDQPPFPLDWRGFFRLALMTAVFTLIIVGMGAVVRWFLSLPLSDGIFKSIVTIIGGILAMGVAVALGVIASLRIGVGKDIRYRPSFKWWVVNRLAFLVGSTNVATFLVFFLQERFPQFAGEKAAAPAATITMFVGVFILITALPSGFLADRFGKKILVAIACLLAAGGIGVMLLFPTLTALYAAGSLVGAGVGLFYSANWALGTEIVPREQAGRFLGLSNLAGAGAGAIGAYIAGPIADAAGYTMIMGLYGFLFISSILVLPFIEEKRIRSSPMVG
;
A
#
# COMPACT_ATOMS: atom_id res chain seq x y z
N MET A 1 -21.40 -26.45 -4.11
CA MET A 1 -21.28 -26.51 -2.63
C MET A 1 -22.24 -27.56 -2.13
N ASP A 2 -21.79 -28.55 -1.35
CA ASP A 2 -22.69 -29.59 -0.84
C ASP A 2 -23.41 -29.14 0.44
N ARG A 3 -23.10 -27.96 0.98
CA ARG A 3 -23.87 -27.36 2.08
C ARG A 3 -24.15 -25.88 1.80
N PRO A 4 -25.33 -25.39 2.22
CA PRO A 4 -25.63 -23.95 2.15
C PRO A 4 -24.67 -23.15 3.04
N LEU A 5 -24.36 -21.92 2.63
CA LEU A 5 -23.60 -20.98 3.46
C LEU A 5 -24.33 -20.70 4.76
N ARG A 6 -23.62 -20.84 5.88
CA ARG A 6 -24.11 -20.58 7.24
C ARG A 6 -23.67 -19.17 7.68
N TRP A 7 -24.28 -18.64 8.73
CA TRP A 7 -23.98 -17.29 9.25
C TRP A 7 -22.50 -17.10 9.61
N TYR A 8 -21.82 -18.11 10.15
CA TYR A 8 -20.42 -18.05 10.51
C TYR A 8 -19.46 -18.05 9.30
N ASP A 9 -19.91 -18.47 8.12
CA ASP A 9 -19.10 -18.43 6.90
C ASP A 9 -18.80 -16.98 6.46
N TYR A 10 -19.67 -16.02 6.82
CA TYR A 10 -19.41 -14.59 6.63
C TYR A 10 -18.15 -14.14 7.37
N ILE A 11 -17.89 -14.70 8.55
CA ILE A 11 -16.71 -14.39 9.36
C ILE A 11 -15.53 -15.23 8.88
N THR A 12 -15.64 -16.56 8.81
CA THR A 12 -14.51 -17.46 8.52
C THR A 12 -13.86 -17.22 7.17
N ILE A 13 -14.63 -16.85 6.13
CA ILE A 13 -14.11 -16.50 4.80
C ILE A 13 -13.34 -15.17 4.82
N ASN A 14 -13.69 -14.26 5.72
CA ASN A 14 -13.16 -12.90 5.74
C ASN A 14 -12.20 -12.59 6.89
N VAL A 15 -12.19 -13.39 7.96
CA VAL A 15 -11.45 -13.06 9.19
C VAL A 15 -9.93 -12.96 8.98
N TYR A 16 -9.40 -13.64 8.00
CA TYR A 16 -7.96 -13.60 7.72
C TYR A 16 -7.49 -12.22 7.24
N TRP A 17 -8.38 -11.42 6.63
CA TRP A 17 -8.09 -10.02 6.31
C TRP A 17 -7.76 -9.18 7.54
N PHE A 18 -8.43 -9.46 8.67
CA PHE A 18 -8.11 -8.79 9.93
C PHE A 18 -6.66 -9.07 10.37
N ALA A 19 -6.19 -10.33 10.29
CA ALA A 19 -4.82 -10.66 10.63
C ALA A 19 -3.80 -10.00 9.68
N LEU A 20 -4.03 -10.07 8.36
CA LEU A 20 -3.15 -9.46 7.35
C LEU A 20 -3.02 -7.94 7.56
N THR A 21 -4.12 -7.25 7.79
CA THR A 21 -4.09 -5.79 7.97
C THR A 21 -3.52 -5.40 9.33
N THR A 22 -3.90 -6.10 10.41
CA THR A 22 -3.32 -5.85 11.75
C THR A 22 -1.79 -5.99 11.71
N ARG A 23 -1.28 -7.06 11.10
CA ARG A 23 0.16 -7.26 10.87
C ARG A 23 0.76 -6.10 10.05
N SER A 24 0.18 -5.78 8.92
CA SER A 24 0.67 -4.76 8.00
C SER A 24 0.71 -3.38 8.66
N GLN A 25 -0.34 -3.00 9.37
CA GLN A 25 -0.46 -1.69 10.03
C GLN A 25 0.35 -1.58 11.33
N THR A 26 0.76 -2.70 11.93
CA THR A 26 1.64 -2.70 13.10
C THR A 26 3.11 -2.71 12.68
N ILE A 27 3.51 -3.64 11.80
CA ILE A 27 4.93 -3.80 11.48
C ILE A 27 5.43 -2.67 10.59
N SER A 28 4.75 -2.39 9.48
CA SER A 28 5.28 -1.50 8.45
C SER A 28 5.39 -0.02 8.88
N PRO A 29 4.36 0.62 9.47
CA PRO A 29 4.44 2.01 9.87
C PRO A 29 4.92 2.24 11.31
N LEU A 30 4.89 1.24 12.21
CA LEU A 30 5.22 1.44 13.62
C LEU A 30 6.55 0.77 14.00
N ILE A 31 6.67 -0.55 13.86
CA ILE A 31 7.84 -1.31 14.33
C ILE A 31 9.04 -1.12 13.41
N LEU A 32 8.85 -1.24 12.09
CA LEU A 32 9.95 -1.19 11.13
C LEU A 32 10.74 0.13 11.16
N PRO A 33 10.11 1.33 11.18
CA PRO A 33 10.86 2.58 11.29
C PRO A 33 11.69 2.66 12.57
N LEU A 34 11.13 2.24 13.70
CA LEU A 34 11.82 2.29 14.99
C LEU A 34 13.05 1.38 15.03
N LEU A 35 12.94 0.14 14.54
CA LEU A 35 14.08 -0.78 14.45
C LEU A 35 15.13 -0.30 13.46
N VAL A 36 14.72 0.27 12.31
CA VAL A 36 15.65 0.87 11.36
C VAL A 36 16.43 2.01 12.03
N GLN A 37 15.73 2.93 12.70
CA GLN A 37 16.38 4.03 13.44
C GLN A 37 17.34 3.53 14.50
N GLN A 38 16.97 2.47 15.26
CA GLN A 38 17.83 1.85 16.25
C GLN A 38 19.14 1.31 15.65
N PHE A 39 19.10 0.72 14.44
CA PHE A 39 20.26 0.06 13.85
C PHE A 39 21.17 0.98 13.05
N VAL A 40 20.61 1.99 12.36
CA VAL A 40 21.40 2.87 11.48
C VAL A 40 21.56 4.29 12.01
N GLY A 41 20.88 4.63 13.11
CA GLY A 41 20.90 5.97 13.70
C GLY A 41 20.06 7.00 12.96
N GLU A 42 20.12 8.24 13.42
CA GLU A 42 19.29 9.36 12.94
C GLU A 42 19.61 9.79 11.50
N GLN A 43 20.88 9.74 11.10
CA GLN A 43 21.36 10.35 9.85
C GLN A 43 21.03 9.55 8.59
N ALA A 44 20.68 8.24 8.71
CA ALA A 44 20.48 7.35 7.58
C ALA A 44 19.16 6.56 7.67
N LYS A 45 18.28 6.89 8.61
CA LYS A 45 17.06 6.12 8.89
C LYS A 45 16.06 6.14 7.73
N GLY A 46 15.94 7.27 7.04
CA GLY A 46 15.06 7.41 5.89
C GLY A 46 15.55 6.61 4.69
N ALA A 47 16.82 6.74 4.35
CA ALA A 47 17.43 5.98 3.25
C ALA A 47 17.38 4.47 3.51
N ALA A 48 17.68 4.03 4.73
CA ALA A 48 17.64 2.63 5.13
C ALA A 48 16.21 2.07 5.09
N LEU A 49 15.22 2.80 5.62
CA LEU A 49 13.81 2.43 5.54
C LEU A 49 13.34 2.32 4.09
N GLY A 50 13.69 3.31 3.25
CA GLY A 50 13.38 3.30 1.82
C GLY A 50 13.96 2.09 1.10
N ASN A 51 15.19 1.69 1.43
CA ASN A 51 15.83 0.51 0.85
C ASN A 51 15.07 -0.79 1.21
N ILE A 52 14.74 -1.01 2.47
CA ILE A 52 13.93 -2.17 2.88
C ILE A 52 12.58 -2.17 2.17
N ARG A 53 11.91 -1.03 2.10
CA ARG A 53 10.58 -0.88 1.48
C ARG A 53 10.61 -1.20 -0.01
N LEU A 54 11.63 -0.76 -0.74
CA LEU A 54 11.78 -1.06 -2.17
C LEU A 54 11.79 -2.58 -2.41
N TRP A 55 12.74 -3.27 -1.79
CA TRP A 55 12.91 -4.71 -2.03
C TRP A 55 11.73 -5.53 -1.52
N ALA A 56 11.16 -5.15 -0.38
CA ALA A 56 9.98 -5.79 0.17
C ALA A 56 8.76 -5.67 -0.75
N LEU A 57 8.48 -4.48 -1.29
CA LEU A 57 7.35 -4.25 -2.19
C LEU A 57 7.53 -4.95 -3.54
N MET A 58 8.74 -4.98 -4.08
CA MET A 58 9.01 -5.71 -5.33
C MET A 58 8.86 -7.23 -5.14
N THR A 59 9.32 -7.76 -4.01
CA THR A 59 9.09 -9.16 -3.62
C THR A 59 7.59 -9.45 -3.50
N ALA A 60 6.83 -8.58 -2.84
CA ALA A 60 5.39 -8.75 -2.66
C ALA A 60 4.65 -8.91 -4.01
N VAL A 61 4.94 -8.06 -4.99
CA VAL A 61 4.31 -8.11 -6.33
C VAL A 61 4.54 -9.46 -7.01
N LEU A 62 5.77 -9.93 -7.00
CA LEU A 62 6.14 -11.18 -7.67
C LEU A 62 5.57 -12.40 -6.95
N VAL A 63 5.68 -12.43 -5.63
CA VAL A 63 5.18 -13.55 -4.83
C VAL A 63 3.65 -13.61 -4.90
N GLN A 64 2.95 -12.49 -4.78
CA GLN A 64 1.50 -12.47 -4.85
C GLN A 64 0.98 -13.01 -6.19
N ALA A 65 1.58 -12.60 -7.31
CA ALA A 65 1.21 -13.06 -8.63
C ALA A 65 1.51 -14.57 -8.81
N PHE A 66 2.70 -15.01 -8.43
CA PHE A 66 3.14 -16.38 -8.57
C PHE A 66 2.31 -17.33 -7.70
N MET A 67 2.15 -17.00 -6.42
CA MET A 67 1.38 -17.81 -5.48
C MET A 67 -0.12 -17.80 -5.77
N GLY A 68 -0.64 -16.73 -6.35
CA GLY A 68 -2.00 -16.70 -6.90
C GLY A 68 -2.18 -17.77 -7.96
N MET A 69 -1.28 -17.82 -8.96
CA MET A 69 -1.32 -18.83 -10.01
C MET A 69 -1.17 -20.27 -9.48
N LEU A 70 -0.32 -20.48 -8.48
CA LEU A 70 -0.16 -21.81 -7.86
C LEU A 70 -1.40 -22.20 -7.07
N SER A 71 -1.90 -21.29 -6.25
CA SER A 71 -3.10 -21.51 -5.43
C SER A 71 -4.34 -21.80 -6.30
N ASP A 72 -4.50 -21.12 -7.44
CA ASP A 72 -5.61 -21.35 -8.38
C ASP A 72 -5.67 -22.79 -8.92
N ARG A 73 -4.57 -23.52 -8.89
CA ARG A 73 -4.39 -24.85 -9.49
C ARG A 73 -4.15 -25.95 -8.50
N SER A 74 -4.12 -25.62 -7.22
CA SER A 74 -3.84 -26.60 -6.19
C SER A 74 -4.94 -27.65 -6.13
N THR A 75 -4.54 -28.92 -6.19
CA THR A 75 -5.40 -30.10 -6.02
C THR A 75 -5.25 -30.73 -4.63
N HIS A 76 -4.74 -29.96 -3.68
CA HIS A 76 -4.44 -30.44 -2.34
C HIS A 76 -5.71 -30.92 -1.62
N ARG A 77 -5.59 -31.99 -0.79
CA ARG A 77 -6.71 -32.62 -0.07
C ARG A 77 -7.46 -31.70 0.90
N TRP A 78 -6.82 -30.65 1.40
CA TRP A 78 -7.42 -29.66 2.32
C TRP A 78 -8.13 -28.52 1.60
N GLY A 79 -8.22 -28.57 0.28
CA GLY A 79 -8.74 -27.48 -0.53
C GLY A 79 -7.66 -26.73 -1.30
N ARG A 80 -8.09 -25.79 -2.11
CA ARG A 80 -7.24 -25.06 -3.05
C ARG A 80 -6.47 -23.94 -2.37
N ARG A 81 -7.09 -23.20 -1.44
CA ARG A 81 -6.56 -21.97 -0.81
C ARG A 81 -5.97 -22.20 0.57
N ARG A 82 -6.57 -23.06 1.39
CA ARG A 82 -6.18 -23.29 2.78
C ARG A 82 -4.69 -23.63 2.98
N PRO A 83 -4.05 -24.52 2.19
CA PRO A 83 -2.64 -24.84 2.37
C PRO A 83 -1.74 -23.61 2.26
N PHE A 84 -2.05 -22.67 1.33
CA PHE A 84 -1.28 -21.47 1.13
C PHE A 84 -1.49 -20.45 2.26
N ILE A 85 -2.72 -20.33 2.77
CA ILE A 85 -3.00 -19.51 3.96
C ILE A 85 -2.20 -20.05 5.15
N LEU A 86 -2.20 -21.36 5.38
CA LEU A 86 -1.46 -21.98 6.48
C LEU A 86 0.06 -21.76 6.34
N ILE A 87 0.63 -22.04 5.17
CA ILE A 87 2.08 -21.88 4.91
C ILE A 87 2.49 -20.42 5.14
N GLY A 88 1.73 -19.47 4.58
CA GLY A 88 2.01 -18.05 4.77
C GLY A 88 1.90 -17.62 6.23
N SER A 89 0.90 -18.13 6.97
CA SER A 89 0.74 -17.85 8.40
C SER A 89 1.89 -18.40 9.24
N LEU A 90 2.33 -19.62 8.98
CA LEU A 90 3.48 -20.22 9.69
C LEU A 90 4.76 -19.41 9.43
N GLY A 91 4.98 -18.95 8.19
CA GLY A 91 6.07 -18.05 7.86
C GLY A 91 6.00 -16.72 8.61
N GLU A 92 4.81 -16.12 8.75
CA GLU A 92 4.63 -14.87 9.52
C GLU A 92 4.83 -15.09 11.02
N LEU A 93 4.40 -16.22 11.60
CA LEU A 93 4.69 -16.55 13.00
C LEU A 93 6.20 -16.65 13.26
N LEU A 94 6.95 -17.26 12.34
CA LEU A 94 8.41 -17.29 12.41
C LEU A 94 8.99 -15.88 12.31
N VAL A 95 8.48 -15.03 11.41
CA VAL A 95 8.90 -13.63 11.28
C VAL A 95 8.70 -12.88 12.59
N PHE A 96 7.53 -13.00 13.24
CA PHE A 96 7.26 -12.30 14.49
C PHE A 96 8.24 -12.71 15.59
N ALA A 97 8.55 -14.01 15.72
CA ALA A 97 9.55 -14.49 16.64
C ALA A 97 10.95 -13.91 16.33
N LEU A 98 11.37 -13.98 15.05
CA LEU A 98 12.66 -13.45 14.61
C LEU A 98 12.78 -11.93 14.81
N LEU A 99 11.71 -11.16 14.58
CA LEU A 99 11.70 -9.71 14.84
C LEU A 99 11.96 -9.38 16.31
N GLY A 100 11.37 -10.16 17.23
CA GLY A 100 11.63 -9.99 18.65
C GLY A 100 13.10 -10.23 19.03
N PHE A 101 13.74 -11.24 18.46
CA PHE A 101 15.16 -11.49 18.69
C PHE A 101 16.07 -10.44 18.04
N VAL A 102 15.77 -10.04 16.80
CA VAL A 102 16.55 -9.02 16.08
C VAL A 102 16.47 -7.66 16.75
N ALA A 103 15.38 -7.33 17.41
CA ALA A 103 15.25 -6.07 18.16
C ALA A 103 16.31 -5.91 19.26
N GLY A 104 16.90 -7.02 19.77
CA GLY A 104 18.03 -6.99 20.70
C GLY A 104 19.41 -6.81 20.05
N MET A 105 19.50 -6.80 18.71
CA MET A 105 20.75 -6.61 17.98
C MET A 105 21.10 -5.12 17.84
N GLN A 106 22.31 -4.83 17.35
CA GLN A 106 22.79 -3.47 17.13
C GLN A 106 23.54 -3.34 15.79
N GLY A 107 23.62 -2.11 15.29
CA GLY A 107 24.43 -1.75 14.13
C GLY A 107 24.05 -2.46 12.83
N SER A 108 25.00 -2.60 11.93
CA SER A 108 24.80 -3.14 10.58
C SER A 108 24.31 -4.60 10.56
N ALA A 109 24.69 -5.41 11.54
CA ALA A 109 24.22 -6.80 11.66
C ALA A 109 22.71 -6.83 11.95
N GLY A 110 22.21 -5.97 12.86
CA GLY A 110 20.78 -5.83 13.15
C GLY A 110 20.01 -5.35 11.93
N TYR A 111 20.53 -4.35 11.20
CA TYR A 111 19.90 -3.86 9.96
C TYR A 111 19.81 -4.95 8.89
N THR A 112 20.90 -5.70 8.66
CA THR A 112 20.92 -6.78 7.65
C THR A 112 19.94 -7.89 8.00
N ALA A 113 19.88 -8.28 9.28
CA ALA A 113 18.92 -9.27 9.75
C ALA A 113 17.46 -8.77 9.59
N LEU A 114 17.19 -7.51 9.99
CA LEU A 114 15.88 -6.89 9.81
C LEU A 114 15.47 -6.84 8.33
N PHE A 115 16.39 -6.46 7.43
CA PHE A 115 16.17 -6.45 6.00
C PHE A 115 15.75 -7.84 5.49
N ALA A 116 16.51 -8.87 5.81
CA ALA A 116 16.22 -10.23 5.38
C ALA A 116 14.87 -10.74 5.92
N ILE A 117 14.60 -10.51 7.21
CA ILE A 117 13.35 -10.91 7.86
C ILE A 117 12.16 -10.17 7.27
N TYR A 118 12.28 -8.87 6.99
CA TYR A 118 11.16 -8.10 6.44
C TYR A 118 10.86 -8.46 4.98
N VAL A 119 11.89 -8.76 4.17
CA VAL A 119 11.70 -9.31 2.81
C VAL A 119 11.05 -10.70 2.89
N PHE A 120 11.48 -11.55 3.82
CA PHE A 120 10.85 -12.84 4.05
C PHE A 120 9.40 -12.72 4.54
N SER A 121 9.10 -11.71 5.36
CA SER A 121 7.73 -11.39 5.76
C SER A 121 6.86 -11.02 4.55
N MET A 122 7.39 -10.22 3.60
CA MET A 122 6.66 -9.94 2.36
C MET A 122 6.44 -11.20 1.51
N PHE A 123 7.37 -12.12 1.51
CA PHE A 123 7.20 -13.41 0.87
C PHE A 123 6.08 -14.21 1.55
N SER A 124 6.15 -14.42 2.85
CA SER A 124 5.19 -15.23 3.63
C SER A 124 3.78 -14.66 3.59
N SER A 125 3.62 -13.37 3.88
CA SER A 125 2.30 -12.72 3.89
C SER A 125 1.63 -12.74 2.51
N ASN A 126 2.39 -12.59 1.42
CA ASN A 126 1.81 -12.58 0.08
C ASN A 126 1.44 -13.98 -0.45
N ILE A 127 2.02 -15.06 0.09
CA ILE A 127 1.50 -16.42 -0.12
C ILE A 127 0.05 -16.52 0.38
N ALA A 128 -0.17 -16.14 1.64
CA ALA A 128 -1.50 -16.19 2.25
C ALA A 128 -2.46 -15.16 1.64
N HIS A 129 -1.98 -13.94 1.36
CA HIS A 129 -2.77 -12.86 0.76
C HIS A 129 -3.33 -13.27 -0.61
N ALA A 130 -2.50 -13.83 -1.48
CA ALA A 130 -2.93 -14.30 -2.80
C ALA A 130 -4.03 -15.36 -2.70
N ALA A 131 -3.89 -16.31 -1.78
CA ALA A 131 -4.90 -17.35 -1.54
C ALA A 131 -6.20 -16.77 -0.97
N THR A 132 -6.10 -15.85 -0.01
CA THR A 132 -7.26 -15.24 0.66
C THR A 132 -8.11 -14.42 -0.32
N GLN A 133 -7.50 -13.74 -1.30
CA GLN A 133 -8.22 -13.00 -2.33
C GLN A 133 -9.16 -13.88 -3.16
N GLY A 134 -8.83 -15.15 -3.34
CA GLY A 134 -9.63 -16.11 -4.09
C GLY A 134 -10.85 -16.67 -3.35
N LEU A 135 -10.95 -16.53 -2.01
CA LEU A 135 -12.00 -17.19 -1.23
C LEU A 135 -13.42 -16.72 -1.59
N ILE A 136 -13.64 -15.41 -1.73
CA ILE A 136 -14.97 -14.88 -2.07
C ILE A 136 -15.39 -15.30 -3.48
N PRO A 137 -14.59 -15.08 -4.56
CA PRO A 137 -14.96 -15.53 -5.90
C PRO A 137 -15.23 -17.02 -6.01
N ASP A 138 -14.45 -17.83 -5.26
CA ASP A 138 -14.50 -19.30 -5.36
C ASP A 138 -15.67 -19.93 -4.59
N LEU A 139 -16.06 -19.33 -3.46
CA LEU A 139 -16.96 -19.94 -2.49
C LEU A 139 -18.31 -19.26 -2.35
N VAL A 140 -18.42 -18.01 -2.77
CA VAL A 140 -19.62 -17.21 -2.55
C VAL A 140 -20.43 -17.07 -3.82
N PRO A 141 -21.73 -17.48 -3.83
CA PRO A 141 -22.65 -17.23 -4.93
C PRO A 141 -22.74 -15.75 -5.28
N GLU A 142 -22.99 -15.43 -6.54
CA GLU A 142 -22.97 -14.05 -7.05
C GLU A 142 -23.91 -13.12 -6.28
N GLU A 143 -25.10 -13.61 -5.93
CA GLU A 143 -26.15 -12.86 -5.21
C GLU A 143 -25.71 -12.43 -3.80
N LYS A 144 -24.77 -13.16 -3.18
CA LYS A 144 -24.28 -12.90 -1.82
C LYS A 144 -22.92 -12.23 -1.77
N ARG A 145 -22.20 -12.10 -2.90
CA ARG A 145 -20.85 -11.49 -2.95
C ARG A 145 -20.82 -10.08 -2.41
N GLY A 146 -21.88 -9.29 -2.62
CA GLY A 146 -21.98 -7.93 -2.09
C GLY A 146 -21.88 -7.88 -0.55
N LEU A 147 -22.65 -8.73 0.14
CA LEU A 147 -22.64 -8.77 1.61
C LEU A 147 -21.32 -9.31 2.16
N PHE A 148 -20.74 -10.37 1.55
CA PHE A 148 -19.42 -10.88 1.93
C PHE A 148 -18.32 -9.85 1.72
N SER A 149 -18.37 -9.09 0.63
CA SER A 149 -17.43 -7.99 0.36
C SER A 149 -17.57 -6.85 1.37
N GLY A 150 -18.79 -6.57 1.85
CA GLY A 150 -19.03 -5.62 2.93
C GLY A 150 -18.37 -6.06 4.24
N VAL A 151 -18.55 -7.34 4.65
CA VAL A 151 -17.87 -7.90 5.83
C VAL A 151 -16.34 -7.88 5.64
N LYS A 152 -15.85 -8.25 4.44
CA LYS A 152 -14.43 -8.12 4.11
C LYS A 152 -13.93 -6.69 4.33
N ALA A 153 -14.62 -5.69 3.79
CA ALA A 153 -14.21 -4.30 3.89
C ALA A 153 -14.07 -3.83 5.35
N LEU A 154 -14.97 -4.28 6.24
CA LEU A 154 -14.88 -4.00 7.68
C LEU A 154 -13.66 -4.68 8.32
N LEU A 155 -13.42 -5.96 8.02
CA LEU A 155 -12.30 -6.74 8.58
C LEU A 155 -10.95 -6.42 7.92
N GLU A 156 -10.96 -5.81 6.74
CA GLU A 156 -9.74 -5.42 6.03
C GLU A 156 -9.25 -4.02 6.43
N LEU A 157 -10.11 -3.08 6.81
CA LEU A 157 -9.68 -1.71 7.06
C LEU A 157 -10.06 -1.15 8.43
N PRO A 158 -11.33 -0.81 8.77
CA PRO A 158 -11.60 -0.06 9.98
C PRO A 158 -11.33 -0.85 11.26
N VAL A 159 -11.74 -2.11 11.33
CA VAL A 159 -11.59 -2.91 12.54
C VAL A 159 -10.12 -3.16 12.89
N PRO A 160 -9.23 -3.55 11.93
CA PRO A 160 -7.81 -3.68 12.22
C PRO A 160 -7.14 -2.37 12.63
N VAL A 161 -7.41 -1.26 11.94
CA VAL A 161 -6.72 0.00 12.27
C VAL A 161 -7.16 0.58 13.62
N ILE A 162 -8.42 0.35 14.02
CA ILE A 162 -8.91 0.66 15.36
C ILE A 162 -8.16 -0.21 16.40
N PHE A 163 -8.08 -1.51 16.17
CA PHE A 163 -7.34 -2.42 17.04
C PHE A 163 -5.87 -2.04 17.15
N VAL A 164 -5.21 -1.72 16.04
CA VAL A 164 -3.82 -1.27 16.03
C VAL A 164 -3.65 0.02 16.80
N SER A 165 -4.54 0.99 16.67
CA SER A 165 -4.45 2.26 17.40
C SER A 165 -4.56 2.08 18.92
N PHE A 166 -5.57 1.33 19.37
CA PHE A 166 -5.84 1.22 20.80
C PHE A 166 -4.97 0.18 21.53
N VAL A 167 -4.47 -0.84 20.83
CA VAL A 167 -3.68 -1.92 21.43
C VAL A 167 -2.22 -1.84 21.00
N MET A 168 -1.94 -2.04 19.71
CA MET A 168 -0.58 -2.21 19.21
C MET A 168 0.25 -0.94 19.33
N GLY A 169 -0.31 0.21 18.95
CA GLY A 169 0.37 1.51 19.03
C GLY A 169 0.76 1.88 20.47
N ARG A 170 -0.12 1.57 21.44
CA ARG A 170 0.17 1.80 22.85
C ARG A 170 1.29 0.89 23.38
N LEU A 171 1.24 -0.40 23.06
CA LEU A 171 2.26 -1.37 23.48
C LEU A 171 3.64 -1.00 22.92
N VAL A 172 3.71 -0.69 21.63
CA VAL A 172 4.94 -0.28 20.97
C VAL A 172 5.46 1.03 21.58
N SER A 173 4.58 2.02 21.84
CA SER A 173 4.99 3.29 22.45
C SER A 173 5.49 3.20 23.89
N GLN A 174 5.18 2.08 24.57
CA GLN A 174 5.64 1.76 25.92
C GLN A 174 6.88 0.85 25.93
N GLY A 175 7.49 0.58 24.79
CA GLY A 175 8.64 -0.33 24.68
C GLY A 175 8.29 -1.81 24.84
N GLN A 176 7.00 -2.17 24.82
CA GLN A 176 6.53 -3.55 25.03
C GLN A 176 6.48 -4.33 23.70
N LEU A 177 7.60 -4.33 22.98
CA LEU A 177 7.67 -4.96 21.65
C LEU A 177 7.29 -6.44 21.67
N TRP A 178 7.83 -7.22 22.64
CA TRP A 178 7.51 -8.64 22.75
C TRP A 178 6.02 -8.90 23.01
N THR A 179 5.40 -8.10 23.87
CA THR A 179 3.94 -8.21 24.11
C THR A 179 3.15 -7.93 22.85
N ALA A 180 3.55 -6.90 22.09
CA ALA A 180 2.92 -6.59 20.80
C ALA A 180 3.08 -7.75 19.78
N LEU A 181 4.28 -8.34 19.68
CA LEU A 181 4.53 -9.48 18.79
C LEU A 181 3.75 -10.74 19.21
N ILE A 182 3.64 -11.03 20.50
CA ILE A 182 2.83 -12.16 21.01
C ILE A 182 1.35 -11.97 20.68
N ILE A 183 0.83 -10.74 20.80
CA ILE A 183 -0.56 -10.46 20.42
C ILE A 183 -0.74 -10.62 18.90
N LEU A 184 0.22 -10.17 18.08
CA LEU A 184 0.18 -10.43 16.64
C LEU A 184 0.20 -11.93 16.31
N MET A 185 1.02 -12.72 17.02
CA MET A 185 1.03 -14.18 16.87
C MET A 185 -0.32 -14.77 17.24
N ALA A 186 -0.91 -14.36 18.36
CA ALA A 186 -2.23 -14.85 18.79
C ALA A 186 -3.32 -14.51 17.75
N VAL A 187 -3.35 -13.26 17.27
CA VAL A 187 -4.28 -12.83 16.20
C VAL A 187 -4.08 -13.69 14.95
N MET A 188 -2.83 -13.88 14.51
CA MET A 188 -2.53 -14.68 13.33
C MET A 188 -3.00 -16.13 13.50
N VAL A 189 -2.71 -16.77 14.63
CA VAL A 189 -3.12 -18.15 14.92
C VAL A 189 -4.65 -18.26 14.92
N ILE A 190 -5.34 -17.41 15.67
CA ILE A 190 -6.80 -17.44 15.78
C ILE A 190 -7.45 -17.26 14.39
N CYS A 191 -7.04 -16.25 13.64
CA CYS A 191 -7.59 -16.01 12.30
C CYS A 191 -7.26 -17.13 11.32
N THR A 192 -6.07 -17.74 11.42
CA THR A 192 -5.70 -18.88 10.60
C THR A 192 -6.56 -20.10 10.93
N VAL A 193 -6.74 -20.43 12.21
CA VAL A 193 -7.60 -21.55 12.63
C VAL A 193 -9.02 -21.33 12.12
N LEU A 194 -9.58 -20.14 12.26
CA LEU A 194 -10.92 -19.83 11.75
C LEU A 194 -10.99 -19.92 10.23
N ALA A 195 -9.97 -19.47 9.51
CA ALA A 195 -9.91 -19.60 8.05
C ALA A 195 -9.78 -21.07 7.60
N MET A 196 -9.20 -21.96 8.42
CA MET A 196 -9.17 -23.39 8.12
C MET A 196 -10.54 -24.06 8.22
N LEU A 197 -11.54 -23.44 8.84
CA LEU A 197 -12.92 -23.95 8.91
C LEU A 197 -13.75 -23.65 7.66
N VAL A 198 -13.23 -22.87 6.73
CA VAL A 198 -13.89 -22.53 5.46
C VAL A 198 -14.24 -23.79 4.67
N PRO A 199 -15.45 -23.94 4.10
CA PRO A 199 -15.90 -25.13 3.39
C PRO A 199 -15.31 -25.23 1.97
N GLU A 200 -14.02 -25.39 1.85
CA GLU A 200 -13.34 -25.51 0.57
C GLU A 200 -13.23 -26.96 0.13
N LYS A 201 -13.53 -27.24 -1.13
CA LYS A 201 -13.40 -28.57 -1.74
C LYS A 201 -12.12 -28.68 -2.54
N ARG A 202 -11.66 -29.93 -2.68
CA ARG A 202 -10.61 -30.30 -3.61
C ARG A 202 -11.06 -30.02 -5.05
N LEU A 203 -10.13 -29.57 -5.87
CA LEU A 203 -10.35 -29.45 -7.31
C LEU A 203 -10.30 -30.85 -7.94
N ASP A 204 -11.37 -31.25 -8.63
CA ASP A 204 -11.47 -32.56 -9.30
C ASP A 204 -10.87 -32.52 -10.70
N GLN A 205 -10.70 -31.35 -11.29
CA GLN A 205 -10.18 -31.16 -12.64
C GLN A 205 -8.65 -31.00 -12.62
N PRO A 206 -7.96 -31.57 -13.63
CA PRO A 206 -6.53 -31.31 -13.76
C PRO A 206 -6.26 -29.84 -13.96
N PRO A 207 -5.21 -29.28 -13.31
CA PRO A 207 -4.91 -27.87 -13.38
C PRO A 207 -4.49 -27.45 -14.80
N PHE A 208 -4.99 -26.31 -15.26
CA PHE A 208 -4.53 -25.70 -16.51
C PHE A 208 -3.01 -25.41 -16.45
N PRO A 209 -2.30 -25.37 -17.60
CA PRO A 209 -0.87 -25.02 -17.63
C PRO A 209 -0.62 -23.63 -17.04
N LEU A 210 0.52 -23.44 -16.37
CA LEU A 210 0.92 -22.16 -15.78
C LEU A 210 1.15 -21.12 -16.88
N ASP A 211 0.62 -19.90 -16.70
CA ASP A 211 0.89 -18.78 -17.60
C ASP A 211 2.30 -18.18 -17.32
N TRP A 212 3.32 -18.97 -17.69
CA TRP A 212 4.70 -18.53 -17.55
C TRP A 212 5.01 -17.27 -18.35
N ARG A 213 4.35 -17.07 -19.50
CA ARG A 213 4.56 -15.89 -20.33
C ARG A 213 4.05 -14.62 -19.62
N GLY A 214 2.89 -14.69 -19.02
CA GLY A 214 2.33 -13.60 -18.20
C GLY A 214 3.20 -13.32 -16.99
N PHE A 215 3.64 -14.37 -16.29
CA PHE A 215 4.50 -14.21 -15.12
C PHE A 215 5.88 -13.59 -15.47
N PHE A 216 6.56 -14.12 -16.48
CA PHE A 216 7.86 -13.55 -16.90
C PHE A 216 7.73 -12.11 -17.41
N ARG A 217 6.62 -11.75 -18.07
CA ARG A 217 6.34 -10.37 -18.44
C ARG A 217 6.21 -9.48 -17.21
N LEU A 218 5.47 -9.92 -16.19
CA LEU A 218 5.35 -9.19 -14.91
C LEU A 218 6.71 -9.08 -14.21
N ALA A 219 7.48 -10.16 -14.16
CA ALA A 219 8.82 -10.15 -13.59
C ALA A 219 9.75 -9.17 -14.29
N LEU A 220 9.73 -9.15 -15.63
CA LEU A 220 10.51 -8.17 -16.42
C LEU A 220 10.06 -6.73 -16.15
N MET A 221 8.74 -6.49 -16.08
CA MET A 221 8.20 -5.16 -15.75
C MET A 221 8.68 -4.73 -14.37
N THR A 222 8.57 -5.61 -13.37
CA THR A 222 9.02 -5.34 -11.99
C THR A 222 10.50 -5.07 -11.93
N ALA A 223 11.34 -5.86 -12.63
CA ALA A 223 12.78 -5.66 -12.70
C ALA A 223 13.15 -4.31 -13.32
N VAL A 224 12.57 -3.97 -14.48
CA VAL A 224 12.82 -2.68 -15.15
C VAL A 224 12.37 -1.52 -14.29
N PHE A 225 11.20 -1.64 -13.64
CA PHE A 225 10.69 -0.62 -12.74
C PHE A 225 11.62 -0.42 -11.54
N THR A 226 12.12 -1.51 -10.95
CA THR A 226 13.10 -1.48 -9.85
C THR A 226 14.38 -0.79 -10.28
N LEU A 227 14.92 -1.12 -11.47
CA LEU A 227 16.13 -0.49 -12.00
C LEU A 227 15.96 1.03 -12.20
N ILE A 228 14.78 1.47 -12.66
CA ILE A 228 14.47 2.90 -12.77
C ILE A 228 14.49 3.56 -11.38
N ILE A 229 13.86 2.96 -10.38
CA ILE A 229 13.83 3.50 -9.01
C ILE A 229 15.24 3.58 -8.42
N VAL A 230 16.02 2.50 -8.56
CA VAL A 230 17.40 2.43 -8.05
C VAL A 230 18.28 3.47 -8.76
N GLY A 231 18.16 3.60 -10.08
CA GLY A 231 18.89 4.60 -10.87
C GLY A 231 18.54 6.03 -10.44
N MET A 232 17.25 6.34 -10.28
CA MET A 232 16.83 7.68 -9.84
C MET A 232 17.23 7.96 -8.38
N GLY A 233 17.19 6.96 -7.51
CA GLY A 233 17.74 7.08 -6.15
C GLY A 233 19.25 7.28 -6.13
N ALA A 234 20.00 6.68 -7.07
CA ALA A 234 21.43 6.93 -7.22
C ALA A 234 21.68 8.39 -7.68
N VAL A 235 20.89 8.90 -8.63
CA VAL A 235 20.95 10.32 -9.05
C VAL A 235 20.70 11.26 -7.86
N VAL A 236 19.70 10.98 -7.03
CA VAL A 236 19.43 11.79 -5.82
C VAL A 236 20.60 11.75 -4.85
N ARG A 237 21.15 10.58 -4.54
CA ARG A 237 22.34 10.47 -3.66
C ARG A 237 23.55 11.20 -4.22
N TRP A 238 23.79 11.11 -5.54
CA TRP A 238 24.82 11.88 -6.20
C TRP A 238 24.60 13.39 -6.06
N PHE A 239 23.35 13.85 -6.24
CA PHE A 239 23.00 15.25 -6.07
C PHE A 239 23.24 15.75 -4.64
N LEU A 240 22.91 14.91 -3.64
CA LEU A 240 23.14 15.20 -2.22
C LEU A 240 24.62 15.24 -1.84
N SER A 241 25.49 14.55 -2.59
CA SER A 241 26.95 14.55 -2.37
C SER A 241 27.68 15.78 -2.96
N LEU A 242 26.99 16.64 -3.74
CA LEU A 242 27.58 17.84 -4.29
C LEU A 242 27.93 18.84 -3.17
N PRO A 243 29.08 19.53 -3.25
CA PRO A 243 29.52 20.50 -2.26
C PRO A 243 28.74 21.82 -2.40
N LEU A 244 27.45 21.78 -2.08
CA LEU A 244 26.60 22.97 -2.01
C LEU A 244 26.75 23.61 -0.63
N SER A 245 26.73 24.97 -0.60
CA SER A 245 26.72 25.70 0.67
C SER A 245 25.52 25.29 1.52
N ASP A 246 25.76 24.99 2.80
CA ASP A 246 24.71 24.62 3.72
C ASP A 246 23.73 25.79 3.92
N GLY A 247 22.43 25.46 4.06
CA GLY A 247 21.39 26.44 4.28
C GLY A 247 20.14 26.23 3.42
N ILE A 248 19.31 27.25 3.34
CA ILE A 248 18.02 27.23 2.62
C ILE A 248 18.20 26.84 1.15
N PHE A 249 19.29 27.31 0.50
CA PHE A 249 19.57 27.01 -0.90
C PHE A 249 19.76 25.51 -1.13
N LYS A 250 20.55 24.83 -0.31
CA LYS A 250 20.75 23.38 -0.38
C LYS A 250 19.43 22.63 -0.20
N SER A 251 18.61 23.05 0.76
CA SER A 251 17.30 22.43 1.00
C SER A 251 16.36 22.57 -0.21
N ILE A 252 16.28 23.77 -0.81
CA ILE A 252 15.47 24.03 -1.99
C ILE A 252 15.94 23.18 -3.19
N VAL A 253 17.24 23.16 -3.46
CA VAL A 253 17.81 22.37 -4.56
C VAL A 253 17.56 20.86 -4.35
N THR A 254 17.69 20.38 -3.11
CA THR A 254 17.41 18.99 -2.75
C THR A 254 15.94 18.61 -2.99
N ILE A 255 15.00 19.48 -2.60
CA ILE A 255 13.57 19.27 -2.80
C ILE A 255 13.20 19.27 -4.29
N ILE A 256 13.69 20.28 -5.04
CA ILE A 256 13.43 20.36 -6.50
C ILE A 256 14.04 19.15 -7.20
N GLY A 257 15.28 18.77 -6.88
CA GLY A 257 15.92 17.56 -7.40
C GLY A 257 15.14 16.28 -7.07
N GLY A 258 14.59 16.19 -5.87
CA GLY A 258 13.73 15.09 -5.43
C GLY A 258 12.42 15.02 -6.21
N ILE A 259 11.73 16.15 -6.39
CA ILE A 259 10.51 16.24 -7.20
C ILE A 259 10.76 15.79 -8.62
N LEU A 260 11.84 16.30 -9.24
CA LEU A 260 12.23 15.93 -10.59
C LEU A 260 12.56 14.44 -10.68
N ALA A 261 13.34 13.90 -9.73
CA ALA A 261 13.70 12.50 -9.70
C ALA A 261 12.48 11.58 -9.58
N MET A 262 11.52 11.92 -8.69
CA MET A 262 10.27 11.17 -8.56
C MET A 262 9.40 11.30 -9.81
N GLY A 263 9.27 12.50 -10.38
CA GLY A 263 8.54 12.74 -11.62
C GLY A 263 9.11 11.92 -12.79
N VAL A 264 10.44 11.90 -12.94
CA VAL A 264 11.11 11.09 -13.95
C VAL A 264 10.94 9.60 -13.68
N ALA A 265 11.06 9.15 -12.41
CA ALA A 265 10.81 7.75 -12.05
C ALA A 265 9.37 7.32 -12.37
N VAL A 266 8.39 8.17 -12.07
CA VAL A 266 6.98 7.95 -12.46
C VAL A 266 6.83 7.86 -13.98
N ALA A 267 7.36 8.83 -14.72
CA ALA A 267 7.23 8.88 -16.16
C ALA A 267 7.90 7.68 -16.86
N LEU A 268 9.16 7.38 -16.51
CA LEU A 268 9.89 6.24 -17.06
C LEU A 268 9.26 4.90 -16.64
N GLY A 269 8.86 4.77 -15.39
CA GLY A 269 8.19 3.58 -14.87
C GLY A 269 6.89 3.30 -15.60
N VAL A 270 6.05 4.31 -15.83
CA VAL A 270 4.83 4.20 -16.61
C VAL A 270 5.14 3.81 -18.06
N ILE A 271 6.05 4.50 -18.72
CA ILE A 271 6.42 4.20 -20.13
C ILE A 271 6.93 2.77 -20.27
N ALA A 272 7.83 2.33 -19.39
CA ALA A 272 8.39 0.99 -19.41
C ALA A 272 7.29 -0.08 -19.17
N SER A 273 6.48 0.09 -18.12
CA SER A 273 5.39 -0.82 -17.79
C SER A 273 4.36 -0.94 -18.90
N LEU A 274 4.00 0.18 -19.53
CA LEU A 274 3.06 0.21 -20.65
C LEU A 274 3.63 -0.46 -21.90
N ARG A 275 4.92 -0.22 -22.23
CA ARG A 275 5.58 -0.87 -23.38
C ARG A 275 5.68 -2.38 -23.22
N ILE A 276 6.08 -2.84 -22.05
CA ILE A 276 6.23 -4.27 -21.75
C ILE A 276 4.85 -4.94 -21.57
N GLY A 277 3.96 -4.29 -20.82
CA GLY A 277 2.65 -4.83 -20.46
C GLY A 277 1.64 -4.79 -21.61
N VAL A 278 1.49 -3.66 -22.32
CA VAL A 278 0.47 -3.43 -23.35
C VAL A 278 1.02 -3.51 -24.76
N GLY A 279 2.32 -3.14 -24.97
CA GLY A 279 2.93 -3.17 -26.27
C GLY A 279 2.57 -1.96 -27.16
N LYS A 280 2.52 -2.17 -28.49
CA LYS A 280 2.32 -1.08 -29.47
C LYS A 280 0.97 -0.40 -29.38
N ASP A 281 -0.05 -1.08 -28.89
CA ASP A 281 -1.45 -0.59 -28.79
C ASP A 281 -1.61 0.63 -27.87
N ILE A 282 -0.62 0.88 -27.01
CA ILE A 282 -0.63 2.03 -26.07
C ILE A 282 -0.59 3.38 -26.78
N ARG A 283 -0.03 3.44 -28.00
CA ARG A 283 0.03 4.68 -28.79
C ARG A 283 -1.34 5.25 -29.13
N TYR A 284 -2.34 4.38 -29.24
CA TYR A 284 -3.72 4.73 -29.61
C TYR A 284 -4.59 5.03 -28.38
N ARG A 285 -4.01 5.07 -27.16
CA ARG A 285 -4.75 5.24 -25.89
C ARG A 285 -4.10 6.24 -24.96
N PRO A 286 -4.04 7.52 -25.30
CA PRO A 286 -3.38 8.54 -24.49
C PRO A 286 -4.05 8.68 -23.11
N SER A 287 -5.39 8.60 -23.02
CA SER A 287 -6.13 8.70 -21.76
C SER A 287 -5.73 7.65 -20.74
N PHE A 288 -5.46 6.39 -21.16
CA PHE A 288 -5.00 5.36 -20.25
C PHE A 288 -3.61 5.65 -19.66
N LYS A 289 -2.69 6.14 -20.50
CA LYS A 289 -1.34 6.55 -20.05
C LYS A 289 -1.43 7.62 -18.97
N TRP A 290 -2.22 8.67 -19.19
CA TRP A 290 -2.38 9.76 -18.24
C TRP A 290 -3.13 9.33 -16.97
N TRP A 291 -4.09 8.42 -17.09
CA TRP A 291 -4.73 7.81 -15.93
C TRP A 291 -3.74 7.05 -15.03
N VAL A 292 -2.82 6.27 -15.62
CA VAL A 292 -1.77 5.57 -14.84
C VAL A 292 -0.83 6.58 -14.17
N VAL A 293 -0.45 7.67 -14.85
CA VAL A 293 0.39 8.74 -14.27
C VAL A 293 -0.32 9.41 -13.10
N ASN A 294 -1.60 9.81 -13.27
CA ASN A 294 -2.42 10.39 -12.20
C ASN A 294 -2.48 9.46 -10.98
N ARG A 295 -2.78 8.18 -11.22
CA ARG A 295 -2.87 7.19 -10.16
C ARG A 295 -1.53 7.00 -9.44
N LEU A 296 -0.44 6.88 -10.19
CA LEU A 296 0.88 6.67 -9.61
C LEU A 296 1.33 7.88 -8.78
N ALA A 297 1.16 9.10 -9.30
CA ALA A 297 1.51 10.33 -8.59
C ALA A 297 0.76 10.47 -7.25
N PHE A 298 -0.56 10.22 -7.25
CA PHE A 298 -1.36 10.23 -6.03
C PHE A 298 -0.91 9.15 -5.03
N LEU A 299 -0.69 7.92 -5.52
CA LEU A 299 -0.32 6.79 -4.66
C LEU A 299 1.08 6.95 -4.05
N VAL A 300 2.03 7.64 -4.72
CA VAL A 300 3.34 7.97 -4.13
C VAL A 300 3.15 8.75 -2.83
N GLY A 301 2.29 9.75 -2.82
CA GLY A 301 1.98 10.52 -1.61
C GLY A 301 1.25 9.66 -0.56
N SER A 302 0.11 9.07 -0.94
CA SER A 302 -0.79 8.42 0.02
C SER A 302 -0.17 7.22 0.74
N THR A 303 0.65 6.41 0.06
CA THR A 303 1.30 5.25 0.68
C THR A 303 2.51 5.60 1.55
N ASN A 304 3.16 6.75 1.29
CA ASN A 304 4.39 7.11 1.97
C ASN A 304 4.22 8.10 3.12
N VAL A 305 3.10 8.81 3.20
CA VAL A 305 2.74 9.57 4.41
C VAL A 305 2.80 8.68 5.64
N ALA A 306 2.14 7.50 5.62
CA ALA A 306 2.18 6.56 6.72
C ALA A 306 3.58 5.95 6.95
N THR A 307 4.38 5.76 5.90
CA THR A 307 5.73 5.20 5.98
C THR A 307 6.68 6.04 6.84
N PHE A 308 6.62 7.36 6.67
CA PHE A 308 7.50 8.30 7.37
C PHE A 308 6.83 9.03 8.55
N LEU A 309 5.59 8.66 8.87
CA LEU A 309 4.80 9.34 9.91
C LEU A 309 5.47 9.33 11.28
N VAL A 310 6.06 8.19 11.69
CA VAL A 310 6.79 8.08 12.96
C VAL A 310 7.97 9.06 13.01
N PHE A 311 8.77 9.14 11.96
CA PHE A 311 9.90 10.06 11.89
C PHE A 311 9.48 11.52 11.83
N PHE A 312 8.39 11.84 11.12
CA PHE A 312 7.79 13.17 11.12
C PHE A 312 7.33 13.59 12.53
N LEU A 313 6.68 12.68 13.25
CA LEU A 313 6.23 12.96 14.62
C LEU A 313 7.39 13.17 15.58
N GLN A 314 8.46 12.39 15.47
CA GLN A 314 9.67 12.56 16.26
C GLN A 314 10.36 13.91 15.98
N GLU A 315 10.42 14.32 14.71
CA GLU A 315 11.03 15.61 14.31
C GLU A 315 10.19 16.80 14.78
N ARG A 316 8.87 16.72 14.62
CA ARG A 316 7.98 17.87 14.87
C ARG A 316 7.60 18.03 16.33
N PHE A 317 7.61 16.94 17.12
CA PHE A 317 7.15 16.90 18.49
C PHE A 317 8.18 16.21 19.38
N PRO A 318 9.05 16.99 20.07
CA PRO A 318 10.12 16.43 20.92
C PRO A 318 9.62 15.45 22.01
N GLN A 319 8.37 15.61 22.48
CA GLN A 319 7.75 14.71 23.45
C GLN A 319 7.51 13.29 22.91
N PHE A 320 7.54 13.11 21.58
CA PHE A 320 7.38 11.81 20.91
C PHE A 320 8.72 11.22 20.42
N ALA A 321 9.80 11.53 21.09
CA ALA A 321 11.10 10.92 20.79
C ALA A 321 11.04 9.38 20.92
N GLY A 322 11.76 8.67 20.04
CA GLY A 322 11.85 7.22 20.03
C GLY A 322 10.50 6.54 19.82
N GLU A 323 10.22 5.51 20.62
CA GLU A 323 9.03 4.67 20.51
C GLU A 323 7.72 5.41 20.84
N LYS A 324 7.78 6.53 21.60
CA LYS A 324 6.59 7.31 21.96
C LYS A 324 5.80 7.84 20.77
N ALA A 325 6.41 7.95 19.60
CA ALA A 325 5.73 8.33 18.36
C ALA A 325 4.75 7.25 17.86
N ALA A 326 4.87 5.99 18.29
CA ALA A 326 4.06 4.90 17.75
C ALA A 326 2.56 5.05 18.05
N ALA A 327 2.18 5.46 19.26
CA ALA A 327 0.78 5.62 19.63
C ALA A 327 0.08 6.74 18.82
N PRO A 328 0.60 7.98 18.75
CA PRO A 328 0.00 9.01 17.90
C PRO A 328 0.03 8.65 16.42
N ALA A 329 1.08 7.98 15.91
CA ALA A 329 1.12 7.51 14.53
C ALA A 329 0.01 6.49 14.24
N ALA A 330 -0.19 5.52 15.12
CA ALA A 330 -1.27 4.54 15.00
C ALA A 330 -2.64 5.21 15.04
N THR A 331 -2.85 6.21 15.90
CA THR A 331 -4.11 6.94 16.00
C THR A 331 -4.39 7.78 14.75
N ILE A 332 -3.39 8.47 14.20
CA ILE A 332 -3.53 9.21 12.93
C ILE A 332 -3.90 8.23 11.81
N THR A 333 -3.21 7.08 11.73
CA THR A 333 -3.49 6.03 10.74
C THR A 333 -4.90 5.46 10.90
N MET A 334 -5.41 5.36 12.11
CA MET A 334 -6.80 4.97 12.38
C MET A 334 -7.78 5.99 11.78
N PHE A 335 -7.57 7.29 12.01
CA PHE A 335 -8.41 8.33 11.39
C PHE A 335 -8.36 8.26 9.87
N VAL A 336 -7.17 8.08 9.29
CA VAL A 336 -7.04 7.85 7.84
C VAL A 336 -7.89 6.65 7.39
N GLY A 337 -7.76 5.49 8.02
CA GLY A 337 -8.46 4.28 7.63
C GLY A 337 -9.99 4.35 7.78
N VAL A 338 -10.47 4.95 8.87
CA VAL A 338 -11.91 5.15 9.10
C VAL A 338 -12.52 6.08 8.05
N PHE A 339 -11.85 7.19 7.74
CA PHE A 339 -12.34 8.15 6.76
C PHE A 339 -12.20 7.66 5.32
N ILE A 340 -11.24 6.77 5.00
CA ILE A 340 -11.23 6.04 3.73
C ILE A 340 -12.56 5.29 3.56
N LEU A 341 -13.01 4.53 4.55
CA LEU A 341 -14.23 3.75 4.44
C LEU A 341 -15.47 4.65 4.34
N ILE A 342 -15.58 5.67 5.20
CA ILE A 342 -16.72 6.59 5.22
C ILE A 342 -16.92 7.26 3.85
N THR A 343 -15.84 7.62 3.18
CA THR A 343 -15.91 8.35 1.91
C THR A 343 -15.94 7.43 0.68
N ALA A 344 -15.34 6.24 0.77
CA ALA A 344 -15.40 5.27 -0.33
C ALA A 344 -16.82 4.78 -0.63
N LEU A 345 -17.67 4.63 0.41
CA LEU A 345 -19.05 4.15 0.24
C LEU A 345 -19.91 5.09 -0.63
N PRO A 346 -20.01 6.41 -0.36
CA PRO A 346 -20.82 7.31 -1.17
C PRO A 346 -20.15 7.74 -2.47
N SER A 347 -18.85 7.49 -2.63
CA SER A 347 -18.07 8.03 -3.74
C SER A 347 -18.52 7.52 -5.10
N GLY A 348 -19.02 6.29 -5.21
CA GLY A 348 -19.60 5.76 -6.44
C GLY A 348 -20.79 6.60 -6.91
N PHE A 349 -21.75 6.82 -6.02
CA PHE A 349 -22.92 7.66 -6.31
C PHE A 349 -22.52 9.12 -6.65
N LEU A 350 -21.56 9.67 -5.89
CA LEU A 350 -21.06 11.03 -6.15
C LEU A 350 -20.34 11.12 -7.51
N ALA A 351 -19.58 10.09 -7.89
CA ALA A 351 -18.88 10.01 -9.17
C ALA A 351 -19.84 9.98 -10.37
N ASP A 352 -20.95 9.25 -10.24
CA ASP A 352 -21.97 9.18 -11.29
C ASP A 352 -22.75 10.50 -11.41
N ARG A 353 -22.98 11.22 -10.30
CA ARG A 353 -23.73 12.48 -10.28
C ARG A 353 -22.90 13.70 -10.71
N PHE A 354 -21.67 13.82 -10.22
CA PHE A 354 -20.83 15.03 -10.41
C PHE A 354 -19.74 14.85 -11.47
N GLY A 355 -19.50 13.61 -11.93
CA GLY A 355 -18.40 13.26 -12.81
C GLY A 355 -17.17 12.76 -12.06
N LYS A 356 -16.51 11.75 -12.63
CA LYS A 356 -15.40 11.03 -12.01
C LYS A 356 -14.14 11.89 -11.90
N LYS A 357 -13.84 12.69 -12.93
CA LYS A 357 -12.67 13.59 -12.93
C LYS A 357 -12.77 14.68 -11.86
N ILE A 358 -13.97 15.26 -11.67
CA ILE A 358 -14.20 16.27 -10.63
C ILE A 358 -14.00 15.66 -9.25
N LEU A 359 -14.52 14.45 -9.04
CA LEU A 359 -14.36 13.76 -7.75
C LEU A 359 -12.91 13.39 -7.46
N VAL A 360 -12.14 12.98 -8.48
CA VAL A 360 -10.69 12.75 -8.36
C VAL A 360 -9.96 14.05 -8.01
N ALA A 361 -10.34 15.19 -8.61
CA ALA A 361 -9.74 16.49 -8.27
C ALA A 361 -10.04 16.89 -6.81
N ILE A 362 -11.29 16.74 -6.36
CA ILE A 362 -11.68 16.99 -4.96
C ILE A 362 -10.90 16.08 -4.01
N ALA A 363 -10.74 14.80 -4.35
CA ALA A 363 -9.95 13.85 -3.57
C ALA A 363 -8.50 14.30 -3.39
N CYS A 364 -7.87 14.77 -4.47
CA CYS A 364 -6.50 15.29 -4.44
C CYS A 364 -6.40 16.57 -3.58
N LEU A 365 -7.38 17.47 -3.69
CA LEU A 365 -7.43 18.70 -2.86
C LEU A 365 -7.63 18.39 -1.38
N LEU A 366 -8.50 17.43 -1.04
CA LEU A 366 -8.69 17.00 0.34
C LEU A 366 -7.41 16.40 0.93
N ALA A 367 -6.74 15.51 0.17
CA ALA A 367 -5.49 14.90 0.62
C ALA A 367 -4.38 15.96 0.78
N ALA A 368 -4.24 16.89 -0.17
CA ALA A 368 -3.28 17.99 -0.09
C ALA A 368 -3.61 18.96 1.06
N GLY A 369 -4.89 19.28 1.25
CA GLY A 369 -5.37 20.10 2.37
C GLY A 369 -5.08 19.45 3.72
N GLY A 370 -5.25 18.13 3.84
CA GLY A 370 -4.87 17.38 5.03
C GLY A 370 -3.38 17.50 5.33
N ILE A 371 -2.50 17.38 4.33
CA ILE A 371 -1.06 17.65 4.52
C ILE A 371 -0.82 19.11 4.91
N GLY A 372 -1.52 20.07 4.29
CA GLY A 372 -1.44 21.47 4.67
C GLY A 372 -1.77 21.70 6.15
N VAL A 373 -2.85 21.09 6.65
CA VAL A 373 -3.21 21.16 8.08
C VAL A 373 -2.11 20.53 8.95
N MET A 374 -1.56 19.39 8.55
CA MET A 374 -0.48 18.69 9.26
C MET A 374 0.78 19.58 9.41
N LEU A 375 1.10 20.35 8.39
CA LEU A 375 2.31 21.19 8.37
C LEU A 375 2.11 22.53 9.11
N LEU A 376 0.92 23.13 8.99
CA LEU A 376 0.65 24.48 9.53
C LEU A 376 0.30 24.46 11.02
N PHE A 377 -0.36 23.40 11.50
CA PHE A 377 -0.88 23.35 12.87
C PHE A 377 -0.19 22.27 13.71
N PRO A 378 0.80 22.61 14.55
CA PRO A 378 1.59 21.63 15.32
C PRO A 378 0.85 21.18 16.58
N THR A 379 -0.36 20.63 16.45
CA THR A 379 -1.14 20.07 17.55
C THR A 379 -1.63 18.68 17.19
N LEU A 380 -1.76 17.78 18.17
CA LEU A 380 -2.27 16.43 17.93
C LEU A 380 -3.69 16.43 17.35
N THR A 381 -4.54 17.33 17.83
CA THR A 381 -5.91 17.47 17.31
C THR A 381 -5.91 17.82 15.81
N ALA A 382 -5.03 18.76 15.41
CA ALA A 382 -4.86 19.09 14.00
C ALA A 382 -4.33 17.92 13.17
N LEU A 383 -3.43 17.11 13.74
CA LEU A 383 -2.93 15.91 13.06
C LEU A 383 -4.03 14.83 12.88
N TYR A 384 -4.94 14.68 13.82
CA TYR A 384 -6.09 13.80 13.67
C TYR A 384 -7.06 14.30 12.59
N ALA A 385 -7.33 15.61 12.57
CA ALA A 385 -8.12 16.24 11.50
C ALA A 385 -7.41 16.10 10.14
N ALA A 386 -6.10 16.31 10.09
CA ALA A 386 -5.29 16.09 8.89
C ALA A 386 -5.37 14.64 8.39
N GLY A 387 -5.25 13.67 9.29
CA GLY A 387 -5.43 12.25 8.97
C GLY A 387 -6.83 11.96 8.41
N SER A 388 -7.87 12.57 8.98
CA SER A 388 -9.26 12.46 8.49
C SER A 388 -9.40 13.00 7.06
N LEU A 389 -8.82 14.18 6.77
CA LEU A 389 -8.84 14.79 5.44
C LEU A 389 -8.06 13.96 4.41
N VAL A 390 -6.86 13.50 4.77
CA VAL A 390 -6.08 12.59 3.91
C VAL A 390 -6.86 11.32 3.64
N GLY A 391 -7.44 10.71 4.68
CA GLY A 391 -8.26 9.50 4.56
C GLY A 391 -9.47 9.71 3.65
N ALA A 392 -10.19 10.81 3.83
CA ALA A 392 -11.31 11.17 2.97
C ALA A 392 -10.89 11.32 1.50
N GLY A 393 -9.78 12.03 1.26
CA GLY A 393 -9.21 12.15 -0.09
C GLY A 393 -8.83 10.80 -0.69
N VAL A 394 -8.16 9.93 0.08
CA VAL A 394 -7.75 8.60 -0.38
C VAL A 394 -8.97 7.73 -0.72
N GLY A 395 -10.02 7.72 0.13
CA GLY A 395 -11.23 6.94 -0.10
C GLY A 395 -11.98 7.36 -1.37
N LEU A 396 -12.18 8.68 -1.55
CA LEU A 396 -12.77 9.22 -2.77
C LEU A 396 -11.91 8.91 -4.01
N PHE A 397 -10.58 9.05 -3.90
CA PHE A 397 -9.67 8.79 -5.01
C PHE A 397 -9.72 7.33 -5.45
N TYR A 398 -9.62 6.38 -4.54
CA TYR A 398 -9.63 4.96 -4.91
C TYR A 398 -10.88 4.58 -5.69
N SER A 399 -12.04 4.99 -5.23
CA SER A 399 -13.31 4.66 -5.86
C SER A 399 -13.49 5.39 -7.20
N ALA A 400 -13.35 6.72 -7.23
CA ALA A 400 -13.57 7.52 -8.45
C ALA A 400 -12.51 7.26 -9.53
N ASN A 401 -11.23 7.11 -9.14
CA ASN A 401 -10.15 6.81 -10.07
C ASN A 401 -10.28 5.41 -10.65
N TRP A 402 -10.72 4.42 -9.86
CA TRP A 402 -10.99 3.07 -10.35
C TRP A 402 -12.16 3.06 -11.35
N ALA A 403 -13.26 3.74 -11.02
CA ALA A 403 -14.40 3.89 -11.91
C ALA A 403 -14.01 4.56 -13.23
N LEU A 404 -13.17 5.61 -13.19
CA LEU A 404 -12.62 6.27 -14.38
C LEU A 404 -11.76 5.30 -15.20
N GLY A 405 -10.92 4.50 -14.55
CA GLY A 405 -10.07 3.50 -15.19
C GLY A 405 -10.86 2.43 -15.94
N THR A 406 -11.94 1.92 -15.34
CA THR A 406 -12.79 0.89 -15.96
C THR A 406 -13.55 1.39 -17.19
N GLU A 407 -13.80 2.69 -17.34
CA GLU A 407 -14.39 3.27 -18.55
C GLU A 407 -13.41 3.40 -19.72
N ILE A 408 -12.13 3.65 -19.39
CA ILE A 408 -11.08 3.88 -20.38
C ILE A 408 -10.58 2.56 -20.96
N VAL A 409 -10.64 1.48 -20.17
CA VAL A 409 -10.10 0.17 -20.50
C VAL A 409 -11.12 -0.65 -21.30
N PRO A 410 -10.70 -1.32 -22.42
CA PRO A 410 -11.57 -2.23 -23.14
C PRO A 410 -11.97 -3.44 -22.30
N ARG A 411 -13.23 -3.84 -22.35
CA ARG A 411 -13.77 -4.97 -21.57
C ARG A 411 -13.01 -6.28 -21.84
N GLU A 412 -12.63 -6.53 -23.09
CA GLU A 412 -11.93 -7.76 -23.51
C GLU A 412 -10.50 -7.87 -22.96
N GLN A 413 -9.89 -6.75 -22.57
CA GLN A 413 -8.51 -6.67 -22.10
C GLN A 413 -8.42 -6.16 -20.66
N ALA A 414 -9.54 -6.06 -19.95
CA ALA A 414 -9.62 -5.44 -18.63
C ALA A 414 -8.59 -6.04 -17.63
N GLY A 415 -8.44 -7.37 -17.59
CA GLY A 415 -7.48 -8.04 -16.72
C GLY A 415 -6.03 -7.60 -16.96
N ARG A 416 -5.65 -7.42 -18.24
CA ARG A 416 -4.29 -7.00 -18.62
C ARG A 416 -3.99 -5.56 -18.21
N PHE A 417 -4.94 -4.65 -18.47
CA PHE A 417 -4.77 -3.22 -18.17
C PHE A 417 -4.88 -2.93 -16.66
N LEU A 418 -5.84 -3.56 -15.98
CA LEU A 418 -6.04 -3.36 -14.55
C LEU A 418 -4.94 -4.04 -13.71
N GLY A 419 -4.34 -5.14 -14.21
CA GLY A 419 -3.15 -5.76 -13.61
C GLY A 419 -1.97 -4.80 -13.52
N LEU A 420 -1.77 -3.91 -14.50
CA LEU A 420 -0.78 -2.82 -14.44
C LEU A 420 -1.03 -1.84 -13.28
N SER A 421 -2.30 -1.67 -12.88
CA SER A 421 -2.66 -0.82 -11.75
C SER A 421 -2.15 -1.34 -10.41
N ASN A 422 -2.03 -2.67 -10.24
CA ASN A 422 -1.48 -3.26 -9.02
C ASN A 422 0.04 -3.03 -8.92
N LEU A 423 0.75 -3.16 -10.05
CA LEU A 423 2.17 -2.79 -10.10
C LEU A 423 2.38 -1.31 -9.81
N ALA A 424 1.46 -0.43 -10.28
CA ALA A 424 1.52 0.99 -9.97
C ALA A 424 1.39 1.26 -8.46
N GLY A 425 0.56 0.50 -7.72
CA GLY A 425 0.43 0.64 -6.26
C GLY A 425 1.73 0.33 -5.52
N ALA A 426 2.34 -0.83 -5.77
CA ALA A 426 3.61 -1.22 -5.16
C ALA A 426 4.76 -0.31 -5.61
N GLY A 427 4.78 0.04 -6.90
CA GLY A 427 5.77 0.97 -7.46
C GLY A 427 5.70 2.36 -6.85
N ALA A 428 4.51 2.88 -6.57
CA ALA A 428 4.31 4.15 -5.89
C ALA A 428 4.90 4.12 -4.47
N GLY A 429 4.63 3.07 -3.71
CA GLY A 429 5.22 2.87 -2.38
C GLY A 429 6.75 2.81 -2.43
N ALA A 430 7.30 2.12 -3.44
CA ALA A 430 8.75 2.00 -3.61
C ALA A 430 9.41 3.33 -4.06
N ILE A 431 8.83 4.05 -5.04
CA ILE A 431 9.31 5.37 -5.49
C ILE A 431 9.38 6.33 -4.31
N GLY A 432 8.23 6.48 -3.61
CA GLY A 432 8.13 7.44 -2.53
C GLY A 432 9.02 7.09 -1.33
N ALA A 433 9.23 5.81 -1.01
CA ALA A 433 10.12 5.44 0.09
C ALA A 433 11.60 5.54 -0.29
N TYR A 434 12.01 4.94 -1.42
CA TYR A 434 13.43 4.80 -1.78
C TYR A 434 14.07 6.11 -2.24
N ILE A 435 13.31 6.93 -3.00
CA ILE A 435 13.80 8.23 -3.49
C ILE A 435 13.69 9.29 -2.40
N ALA A 436 12.58 9.32 -1.63
CA ALA A 436 12.39 10.31 -0.59
C ALA A 436 13.21 10.05 0.68
N GLY A 437 13.58 8.81 0.97
CA GLY A 437 14.34 8.49 2.18
C GLY A 437 15.63 9.31 2.34
N PRO A 438 16.56 9.29 1.37
CA PRO A 438 17.77 10.12 1.41
C PRO A 438 17.46 11.63 1.45
N ILE A 439 16.40 12.08 0.81
CA ILE A 439 15.98 13.48 0.83
C ILE A 439 15.46 13.86 2.23
N ALA A 440 14.71 12.96 2.87
CA ALA A 440 14.21 13.15 4.23
C ALA A 440 15.35 13.25 5.25
N ASP A 441 16.37 12.41 5.11
CA ASP A 441 17.57 12.45 5.97
C ASP A 441 18.35 13.77 5.81
N ALA A 442 18.34 14.37 4.60
CA ALA A 442 19.07 15.62 4.31
C ALA A 442 18.25 16.88 4.57
N ALA A 443 16.95 16.88 4.29
CA ALA A 443 16.09 18.08 4.32
C ALA A 443 15.01 18.07 5.43
N GLY A 444 14.87 16.95 6.13
CA GLY A 444 13.89 16.73 7.19
C GLY A 444 12.57 16.09 6.71
N TYR A 445 11.89 15.44 7.65
CA TYR A 445 10.64 14.70 7.39
C TYR A 445 9.45 15.63 7.19
N THR A 446 9.46 16.81 7.79
CA THR A 446 8.48 17.87 7.55
C THR A 446 8.45 18.27 6.07
N MET A 447 9.62 18.44 5.45
CA MET A 447 9.74 18.76 4.03
C MET A 447 9.23 17.65 3.12
N ILE A 448 9.47 16.39 3.48
CA ILE A 448 8.96 15.24 2.72
C ILE A 448 7.44 15.15 2.78
N MET A 449 6.80 15.49 3.91
CA MET A 449 5.34 15.58 3.96
C MET A 449 4.83 16.65 3.00
N GLY A 450 5.48 17.81 2.93
CA GLY A 450 5.17 18.87 1.94
C GLY A 450 5.32 18.39 0.50
N LEU A 451 6.36 17.61 0.19
CA LEU A 451 6.56 16.99 -1.12
C LEU A 451 5.38 16.06 -1.49
N TYR A 452 4.91 15.23 -0.55
CA TYR A 452 3.75 14.38 -0.80
C TYR A 452 2.47 15.19 -1.00
N GLY A 453 2.28 16.29 -0.26
CA GLY A 453 1.21 17.26 -0.50
C GLY A 453 1.25 17.85 -1.91
N PHE A 454 2.44 18.21 -2.39
CA PHE A 454 2.64 18.69 -3.75
C PHE A 454 2.31 17.62 -4.81
N LEU A 455 2.65 16.36 -4.57
CA LEU A 455 2.29 15.27 -5.49
C LEU A 455 0.78 15.06 -5.60
N PHE A 456 0.02 15.25 -4.52
CA PHE A 456 -1.44 15.24 -4.59
C PHE A 456 -1.97 16.36 -5.52
N ILE A 457 -1.45 17.58 -5.38
CA ILE A 457 -1.83 18.70 -6.25
C ILE A 457 -1.40 18.44 -7.69
N SER A 458 -0.16 17.96 -7.92
CA SER A 458 0.37 17.73 -9.27
C SER A 458 -0.42 16.66 -10.03
N SER A 459 -1.04 15.70 -9.31
CA SER A 459 -1.89 14.70 -9.95
C SER A 459 -3.15 15.31 -10.58
N ILE A 460 -3.61 16.48 -10.12
CA ILE A 460 -4.74 17.21 -10.73
C ILE A 460 -4.36 17.71 -12.12
N LEU A 461 -3.12 18.16 -12.32
CA LEU A 461 -2.65 18.70 -13.59
C LEU A 461 -2.72 17.71 -14.77
N VAL A 462 -2.81 16.43 -14.45
CA VAL A 462 -2.89 15.35 -15.42
C VAL A 462 -4.33 15.06 -15.87
N LEU A 463 -5.34 15.45 -15.09
CA LEU A 463 -6.75 15.15 -15.35
C LEU A 463 -7.29 15.70 -16.68
N PRO A 464 -6.90 16.89 -17.18
CA PRO A 464 -7.36 17.38 -18.48
C PRO A 464 -7.05 16.45 -19.66
N PHE A 465 -5.93 15.68 -19.56
CA PHE A 465 -5.48 14.76 -20.61
C PHE A 465 -6.19 13.40 -20.60
N ILE A 466 -7.12 13.18 -19.66
CA ILE A 466 -7.92 11.97 -19.55
C ILE A 466 -9.31 12.27 -20.11
N GLU A 467 -9.76 11.48 -21.09
CA GLU A 467 -11.11 11.57 -21.61
C GLU A 467 -12.09 10.83 -20.70
N GLU A 468 -13.16 11.48 -20.29
CA GLU A 468 -14.28 10.91 -19.56
C GLU A 468 -15.48 10.82 -20.50
N LYS A 469 -16.07 9.65 -20.62
CA LYS A 469 -17.34 9.49 -21.35
C LYS A 469 -18.44 10.12 -20.51
N ARG A 470 -18.84 11.35 -20.82
CA ARG A 470 -20.04 11.95 -20.21
C ARG A 470 -21.24 11.10 -20.60
N ILE A 471 -21.92 10.53 -19.63
CA ILE A 471 -23.27 10.03 -19.81
C ILE A 471 -24.11 11.27 -20.14
N ARG A 472 -24.39 11.51 -21.42
CA ARG A 472 -25.44 12.44 -21.79
C ARG A 472 -26.73 11.89 -21.17
N SER A 473 -27.26 12.58 -20.17
CA SER A 473 -28.63 12.39 -19.73
C SER A 473 -29.49 12.51 -21.01
N SER A 474 -30.02 11.40 -21.50
CA SER A 474 -31.10 11.48 -22.49
C SER A 474 -32.16 12.39 -21.87
N PRO A 475 -32.64 13.43 -22.57
CA PRO A 475 -33.79 14.16 -22.10
C PRO A 475 -34.92 13.11 -21.98
N MET A 476 -35.50 13.04 -20.78
CA MET A 476 -36.72 12.26 -20.60
C MET A 476 -37.71 12.78 -21.62
N VAL A 477 -37.98 11.96 -22.65
CA VAL A 477 -39.10 12.17 -23.54
C VAL A 477 -40.35 12.01 -22.68
N GLY A 478 -41.02 13.12 -22.43
CA GLY A 478 -42.24 13.22 -21.68
C GLY A 478 -43.43 12.54 -22.39
#